data_a896a3ccd5f7ca7c00e1b6cf18c517f0
#
_entry.id   a896a3ccd5f7ca7c00e1b6cf18c517f0
#
_cell.length_a   1.000
_cell.length_b   1.000
_cell.length_c   1.000
_cell.angle_alpha   90.00
_cell.angle_beta   90.00
_cell.angle_gamma   90.00
#
_symmetry.space_group_name_H-M   'P 1'
#
loop_
_entity.id
_entity.type
_entity.pdbx_description
1 polymer ?
#
loop_
_entity_poly.entity_id
_entity_poly.type
_entity_poly.pdbx_seq_one_letter_code
_entity_poly.pdbx_strand_id
1 'polypeptide(L)'
;MWRRLVSLSPLLSSSKSRLINQAYGFNACQLFSTQAEDGVSGTRRKPFITFVLGGPGSGKGTQCTRIVNAFGFTHLSVGDLLRKEIYSNSENGSMILDTIKEGKIVPSEVTVKLIKNAIEASQNNRILVDGFPRSEENRIAYERVVRAEPDIVLFFDCPEEEMVKRVLNRNQGRIDDNIDTVKERLAVFAELNLPVIKYYSEKGKLHKIDGTGSEDEIFERVLPVFAALR
;
A
#
# COMPACT_ATOMS: atom_id res chain seq x y z
N MET A 1 -29.21 66.00 -4.09
CA MET A 1 -30.12 66.28 -5.23
C MET A 1 -30.30 64.95 -5.95
N TRP A 2 -31.47 64.42 -5.78
CA TRP A 2 -32.45 63.90 -6.72
C TRP A 2 -32.06 62.60 -7.43
N ARG A 3 -32.65 61.49 -7.03
CA ARG A 3 -33.94 60.81 -7.47
C ARG A 3 -33.66 59.90 -8.65
N ARG A 4 -34.04 58.70 -8.66
CA ARG A 4 -35.19 57.80 -8.44
C ARG A 4 -35.06 56.70 -9.46
N LEU A 5 -35.18 55.43 -8.97
CA LEU A 5 -36.32 54.54 -9.23
C LEU A 5 -36.52 54.14 -10.71
N VAL A 6 -36.54 52.84 -10.97
CA VAL A 6 -37.69 51.93 -11.10
C VAL A 6 -37.19 50.63 -11.71
N SER A 7 -37.21 49.52 -11.05
CA SER A 7 -38.10 48.36 -11.15
C SER A 7 -38.44 47.90 -12.58
N LEU A 8 -38.17 46.62 -12.81
CA LEU A 8 -39.11 45.61 -13.29
C LEU A 8 -38.39 44.33 -13.73
N SER A 9 -38.63 43.26 -13.02
CA SER A 9 -38.62 41.92 -13.57
C SER A 9 -39.89 41.75 -14.42
N PRO A 10 -40.11 40.69 -15.19
CA PRO A 10 -39.67 39.33 -15.08
C PRO A 10 -39.54 38.55 -16.42
N LEU A 11 -39.21 37.26 -16.27
CA LEU A 11 -39.74 36.12 -17.05
C LEU A 11 -38.89 35.49 -18.15
N LEU A 12 -38.66 34.20 -17.89
CA LEU A 12 -38.65 33.05 -18.83
C LEU A 12 -37.46 33.01 -19.79
N SER A 13 -36.73 31.91 -19.94
CA SER A 13 -37.08 30.50 -20.03
C SER A 13 -35.79 29.70 -20.17
N SER A 14 -35.73 28.58 -19.45
CA SER A 14 -35.57 27.26 -20.05
C SER A 14 -34.33 26.98 -20.90
N SER A 15 -33.72 25.94 -20.47
CA SER A 15 -32.95 24.98 -21.25
C SER A 15 -31.46 25.25 -21.46
N LYS A 16 -30.67 24.53 -20.74
CA LYS A 16 -29.59 23.64 -21.17
C LYS A 16 -28.60 23.36 -20.04
N SER A 17 -29.01 22.58 -19.09
CA SER A 17 -28.11 21.81 -18.26
C SER A 17 -28.41 20.32 -18.48
N ARG A 18 -28.03 19.84 -19.64
CA ARG A 18 -27.84 18.41 -19.93
C ARG A 18 -26.48 18.32 -20.55
N LEU A 19 -25.64 17.63 -19.86
CA LEU A 19 -24.44 16.88 -20.29
C LEU A 19 -23.37 17.02 -19.20
N ILE A 20 -23.41 16.18 -18.21
CA ILE A 20 -22.32 15.54 -17.50
C ILE A 20 -23.00 14.63 -16.48
N ASN A 21 -23.47 13.48 -16.93
CA ASN A 21 -23.75 12.32 -16.10
C ASN A 21 -23.79 11.10 -17.01
N GLN A 22 -22.60 10.67 -17.40
CA GLN A 22 -22.44 9.37 -18.03
C GLN A 22 -21.07 8.84 -17.60
N ALA A 23 -21.08 8.09 -16.55
CA ALA A 23 -20.13 7.02 -16.20
C ALA A 23 -20.29 6.69 -14.71
N TYR A 24 -21.23 5.81 -14.43
CA TYR A 24 -21.21 4.83 -13.33
C TYR A 24 -22.62 4.25 -13.20
N GLY A 25 -22.95 3.42 -14.19
CA GLY A 25 -24.16 2.62 -14.13
C GLY A 25 -23.98 1.46 -13.17
N PHE A 26 -24.55 1.56 -11.99
CA PHE A 26 -24.88 0.42 -11.16
C PHE A 26 -26.31 0.00 -11.50
N ASN A 27 -26.47 -1.11 -12.20
CA ASN A 27 -27.75 -1.80 -12.28
C ASN A 27 -27.90 -2.70 -11.06
N ALA A 28 -28.76 -2.27 -10.16
CA ALA A 28 -29.39 -3.16 -9.18
C ALA A 28 -30.74 -3.59 -9.78
N CYS A 29 -30.94 -4.86 -9.95
CA CYS A 29 -32.17 -5.61 -9.75
C CYS A 29 -32.27 -6.78 -10.73
N GLN A 30 -32.18 -7.97 -10.20
CA GLN A 30 -33.04 -9.14 -10.53
C GLN A 30 -32.58 -10.30 -9.65
N LEU A 31 -33.33 -10.54 -8.52
CA LEU A 31 -34.42 -11.49 -8.41
C LEU A 31 -33.98 -12.96 -8.50
N PHE A 32 -33.97 -13.53 -7.33
CA PHE A 32 -34.24 -14.93 -6.98
C PHE A 32 -34.59 -15.88 -8.13
N SER A 33 -33.73 -16.89 -8.31
CA SER A 33 -34.20 -18.23 -8.53
C SER A 33 -33.25 -19.21 -7.84
N THR A 34 -33.83 -19.94 -6.94
CA THR A 34 -33.29 -21.12 -6.27
C THR A 34 -33.02 -22.21 -7.33
N GLN A 35 -31.77 -22.65 -7.40
CA GLN A 35 -31.48 -24.06 -7.68
C GLN A 35 -30.23 -24.46 -6.90
N ALA A 36 -30.38 -25.60 -6.26
CA ALA A 36 -29.44 -26.22 -5.38
C ALA A 36 -28.28 -26.86 -6.16
N GLU A 37 -27.17 -26.94 -5.44
CA GLU A 37 -26.16 -27.98 -5.51
C GLU A 37 -25.37 -28.14 -6.83
N ASP A 38 -24.12 -27.68 -6.79
CA ASP A 38 -23.01 -28.62 -6.92
C ASP A 38 -21.75 -28.01 -6.31
N GLY A 39 -21.25 -28.68 -5.28
CA GLY A 39 -20.05 -28.28 -4.54
C GLY A 39 -18.81 -28.37 -5.42
N VAL A 40 -18.40 -27.26 -5.99
CA VAL A 40 -17.02 -27.04 -6.36
C VAL A 40 -16.35 -26.28 -5.24
N SER A 41 -15.89 -27.01 -4.24
CA SER A 41 -14.83 -26.60 -3.35
C SER A 41 -13.57 -26.36 -4.19
N GLY A 42 -13.54 -25.24 -4.89
CA GLY A 42 -12.33 -24.73 -5.51
C GLY A 42 -11.34 -24.45 -4.38
N THR A 43 -10.41 -25.35 -4.14
CA THR A 43 -9.26 -25.12 -3.27
C THR A 43 -8.58 -23.85 -3.77
N ARG A 44 -8.83 -22.73 -3.08
CA ARG A 44 -8.12 -21.46 -3.36
C ARG A 44 -6.62 -21.80 -3.25
N ARG A 45 -5.91 -21.73 -4.36
CA ARG A 45 -4.47 -21.95 -4.37
C ARG A 45 -3.86 -20.96 -3.37
N LYS A 46 -2.95 -21.45 -2.52
CA LYS A 46 -2.20 -20.61 -1.59
C LYS A 46 -1.60 -19.43 -2.37
N PRO A 47 -1.84 -18.19 -1.94
CA PRO A 47 -1.28 -17.04 -2.65
C PRO A 47 0.25 -17.05 -2.56
N PHE A 48 0.90 -16.66 -3.65
CA PHE A 48 2.33 -16.38 -3.70
C PHE A 48 2.58 -14.98 -3.12
N ILE A 49 3.25 -14.92 -1.99
CA ILE A 49 3.42 -13.69 -1.21
C ILE A 49 4.88 -13.24 -1.27
N THR A 50 5.08 -12.00 -1.68
CA THR A 50 6.38 -11.33 -1.66
C THR A 50 6.36 -10.18 -0.68
N PHE A 51 7.24 -10.21 0.32
CA PHE A 51 7.47 -9.05 1.18
C PHE A 51 8.51 -8.12 0.56
N VAL A 52 8.30 -6.81 0.73
CA VAL A 52 9.21 -5.79 0.21
C VAL A 52 9.68 -4.91 1.36
N LEU A 53 10.95 -5.05 1.70
CA LEU A 53 11.62 -4.39 2.82
C LEU A 53 12.58 -3.30 2.33
N GLY A 54 12.90 -2.37 3.21
CA GLY A 54 13.84 -1.26 2.96
C GLY A 54 13.41 0.00 3.71
N GLY A 55 14.33 0.90 3.96
CA GLY A 55 14.09 2.15 4.67
C GLY A 55 13.16 3.12 3.91
N PRO A 56 12.69 4.18 4.58
CA PRO A 56 11.93 5.24 3.92
C PRO A 56 12.78 5.87 2.80
N GLY A 57 12.21 6.02 1.60
CA GLY A 57 12.97 6.56 0.45
C GLY A 57 13.84 5.56 -0.32
N SER A 58 13.89 4.27 0.05
CA SER A 58 14.70 3.26 -0.65
C SER A 58 14.18 2.85 -2.04
N GLY A 59 13.08 3.43 -2.52
CA GLY A 59 12.52 3.15 -3.85
C GLY A 59 11.52 2.00 -3.93
N LYS A 60 11.15 1.36 -2.79
CA LYS A 60 10.22 0.22 -2.75
C LYS A 60 8.95 0.42 -3.58
N GLY A 61 8.22 1.50 -3.32
CA GLY A 61 6.93 1.74 -3.97
C GLY A 61 7.04 1.86 -5.49
N THR A 62 8.06 2.57 -5.98
CA THR A 62 8.36 2.69 -7.41
C THR A 62 8.61 1.32 -8.03
N GLN A 63 9.46 0.52 -7.40
CA GLN A 63 9.79 -0.82 -7.89
C GLN A 63 8.61 -1.78 -7.78
N CYS A 64 7.79 -1.69 -6.73
CA CYS A 64 6.55 -2.45 -6.61
C CYS A 64 5.60 -2.20 -7.79
N THR A 65 5.43 -0.94 -8.20
CA THR A 65 4.61 -0.60 -9.37
C THR A 65 5.15 -1.26 -10.64
N ARG A 66 6.45 -1.26 -10.82
CA ARG A 66 7.11 -1.91 -11.99
C ARG A 66 6.95 -3.44 -11.96
N ILE A 67 7.08 -4.07 -10.78
CA ILE A 67 6.85 -5.51 -10.59
C ILE A 67 5.40 -5.87 -10.91
N VAL A 68 4.43 -5.07 -10.46
CA VAL A 68 3.01 -5.24 -10.80
C VAL A 68 2.80 -5.28 -12.31
N ASN A 69 3.35 -4.30 -13.01
CA ASN A 69 3.20 -4.18 -14.46
C ASN A 69 3.88 -5.32 -15.23
N ALA A 70 5.04 -5.78 -14.76
CA ALA A 70 5.83 -6.80 -15.44
C ALA A 70 5.38 -8.24 -15.15
N PHE A 71 4.85 -8.51 -13.95
CA PHE A 71 4.58 -9.87 -13.46
C PHE A 71 3.15 -10.10 -12.98
N GLY A 72 2.27 -9.11 -13.05
CA GLY A 72 0.86 -9.23 -12.70
C GLY A 72 0.59 -9.46 -11.22
N PHE A 73 1.33 -8.81 -10.33
CA PHE A 73 1.06 -8.86 -8.90
C PHE A 73 -0.03 -7.88 -8.48
N THR A 74 -0.68 -8.15 -7.34
CA THR A 74 -1.43 -7.14 -6.59
C THR A 74 -0.49 -6.46 -5.59
N HIS A 75 -0.41 -5.14 -5.61
CA HIS A 75 0.40 -4.34 -4.68
C HIS A 75 -0.42 -3.95 -3.46
N LEU A 76 0.00 -4.39 -2.29
CA LEU A 76 -0.54 -4.01 -0.99
C LEU A 76 0.50 -3.15 -0.26
N SER A 77 0.42 -1.84 -0.41
CA SER A 77 1.23 -0.89 0.35
C SER A 77 0.65 -0.76 1.77
N VAL A 78 1.37 -1.25 2.76
CA VAL A 78 0.92 -1.19 4.16
C VAL A 78 0.80 0.26 4.64
N GLY A 79 1.69 1.14 4.19
CA GLY A 79 1.56 2.56 4.47
C GLY A 79 0.27 3.16 3.91
N ASP A 80 -0.16 2.74 2.72
CA ASP A 80 -1.41 3.24 2.12
C ASP A 80 -2.65 2.63 2.78
N LEU A 81 -2.59 1.36 3.19
CA LEU A 81 -3.65 0.75 4.01
C LEU A 81 -3.85 1.50 5.32
N LEU A 82 -2.77 1.83 6.03
CA LEU A 82 -2.84 2.61 7.26
C LEU A 82 -3.35 4.04 7.02
N ARG A 83 -2.88 4.71 5.97
CA ARG A 83 -3.40 6.05 5.61
C ARG A 83 -4.89 6.01 5.25
N LYS A 84 -5.33 4.99 4.52
CA LYS A 84 -6.76 4.79 4.23
C LYS A 84 -7.58 4.60 5.50
N GLU A 85 -7.04 3.84 6.47
CA GLU A 85 -7.70 3.61 7.75
C GLU A 85 -7.88 4.89 8.57
N ILE A 86 -6.92 5.84 8.51
CA ILE A 86 -7.04 7.16 9.16
C ILE A 86 -8.33 7.89 8.71
N TYR A 87 -8.69 7.78 7.42
CA TYR A 87 -9.84 8.49 6.84
C TYR A 87 -11.14 7.69 6.84
N SER A 88 -11.13 6.47 7.37
CA SER A 88 -12.31 5.57 7.35
C SER A 88 -13.27 5.77 8.52
N ASN A 89 -13.06 6.76 9.39
CA ASN A 89 -13.79 6.96 10.66
C ASN A 89 -13.71 5.75 11.61
N SER A 90 -12.68 4.92 11.49
CA SER A 90 -12.46 3.79 12.40
C SER A 90 -11.94 4.25 13.75
N GLU A 91 -12.19 3.43 14.78
CA GLU A 91 -11.69 3.67 16.14
C GLU A 91 -10.15 3.79 16.20
N ASN A 92 -9.45 3.17 15.24
CA ASN A 92 -7.98 3.19 15.17
C ASN A 92 -7.42 4.41 14.43
N GLY A 93 -8.24 5.19 13.72
CA GLY A 93 -7.77 6.25 12.83
C GLY A 93 -6.90 7.29 13.52
N SER A 94 -7.31 7.79 14.70
CA SER A 94 -6.54 8.77 15.47
C SER A 94 -5.20 8.20 15.95
N MET A 95 -5.22 7.01 16.54
CA MET A 95 -4.02 6.33 17.02
C MET A 95 -3.01 6.09 15.88
N ILE A 96 -3.50 5.62 14.72
CA ILE A 96 -2.64 5.42 13.54
C ILE A 96 -2.03 6.74 13.09
N LEU A 97 -2.82 7.81 13.03
CA LEU A 97 -2.36 9.14 12.63
C LEU A 97 -1.23 9.64 13.53
N ASP A 98 -1.42 9.56 14.84
CA ASP A 98 -0.44 10.04 15.82
C ASP A 98 0.84 9.21 15.77
N THR A 99 0.72 7.88 15.68
CA THR A 99 1.85 6.96 15.55
C THR A 99 2.69 7.25 14.28
N ILE A 100 2.02 7.51 13.14
CA ILE A 100 2.71 7.83 11.87
C ILE A 100 3.40 9.19 11.94
N LYS A 101 2.79 10.21 12.56
CA LYS A 101 3.41 11.53 12.76
C LYS A 101 4.69 11.43 13.59
N GLU A 102 4.71 10.56 14.57
CA GLU A 102 5.88 10.31 15.43
C GLU A 102 6.94 9.43 14.74
N GLY A 103 6.70 8.93 13.54
CA GLY A 103 7.61 8.04 12.80
C GLY A 103 7.69 6.61 13.36
N LYS A 104 6.82 6.27 14.32
CA LYS A 104 6.78 4.97 15.01
C LYS A 104 6.05 3.89 14.21
N ILE A 105 6.12 2.65 14.70
CA ILE A 105 5.41 1.49 14.12
C ILE A 105 4.01 1.38 14.72
N VAL A 106 2.99 1.31 13.88
CA VAL A 106 1.62 1.04 14.29
C VAL A 106 1.52 -0.37 14.88
N PRO A 107 0.72 -0.59 15.94
CA PRO A 107 0.57 -1.89 16.58
C PRO A 107 0.36 -3.04 15.60
N SER A 108 1.05 -4.15 15.85
CA SER A 108 1.10 -5.31 14.95
C SER A 108 -0.28 -5.88 14.64
N GLU A 109 -1.16 -5.91 15.63
CA GLU A 109 -2.52 -6.47 15.50
C GLU A 109 -3.36 -5.68 14.50
N VAL A 110 -3.30 -4.35 14.57
CA VAL A 110 -4.01 -3.46 13.64
C VAL A 110 -3.45 -3.62 12.23
N THR A 111 -2.12 -3.55 12.10
CA THR A 111 -1.43 -3.65 10.81
C THR A 111 -1.69 -5.00 10.14
N VAL A 112 -1.56 -6.11 10.87
CA VAL A 112 -1.75 -7.46 10.33
C VAL A 112 -3.21 -7.72 9.96
N LYS A 113 -4.18 -7.19 10.73
CA LYS A 113 -5.60 -7.27 10.39
C LYS A 113 -5.91 -6.59 9.05
N LEU A 114 -5.35 -5.40 8.81
CA LEU A 114 -5.51 -4.69 7.54
C LEU A 114 -4.90 -5.46 6.37
N ILE A 115 -3.69 -6.03 6.55
CA ILE A 115 -3.03 -6.84 5.54
C ILE A 115 -3.87 -8.09 5.23
N LYS A 116 -4.32 -8.82 6.25
CA LYS A 116 -5.16 -10.02 6.09
C LYS A 116 -6.41 -9.71 5.27
N ASN A 117 -7.17 -8.67 5.66
CA ASN A 117 -8.37 -8.26 4.95
C ASN A 117 -8.08 -7.92 3.48
N ALA A 118 -6.96 -7.24 3.20
CA ALA A 118 -6.56 -6.89 1.84
C ALA A 118 -6.16 -8.12 1.01
N ILE A 119 -5.48 -9.11 1.61
CA ILE A 119 -5.16 -10.39 0.97
C ILE A 119 -6.44 -11.17 0.65
N GLU A 120 -7.36 -11.28 1.59
CA GLU A 120 -8.64 -12.00 1.41
C GLU A 120 -9.54 -11.35 0.36
N ALA A 121 -9.51 -10.03 0.25
CA ALA A 121 -10.24 -9.28 -0.77
C ALA A 121 -9.61 -9.37 -2.18
N SER A 122 -8.34 -9.78 -2.27
CA SER A 122 -7.65 -9.90 -3.55
C SER A 122 -8.14 -11.11 -4.34
N GLN A 123 -8.43 -10.89 -5.62
CA GLN A 123 -8.72 -11.98 -6.55
C GLN A 123 -7.45 -12.57 -7.20
N ASN A 124 -6.31 -11.91 -6.99
CA ASN A 124 -5.03 -12.33 -7.55
C ASN A 124 -4.26 -13.19 -6.55
N ASN A 125 -3.65 -14.26 -7.04
CA ASN A 125 -2.83 -15.16 -6.22
C ASN A 125 -1.38 -14.69 -6.09
N ARG A 126 -0.96 -13.60 -6.74
CA ARG A 126 0.38 -13.02 -6.62
C ARG A 126 0.28 -11.68 -5.89
N ILE A 127 0.87 -11.59 -4.72
CA ILE A 127 0.69 -10.43 -3.83
C ILE A 127 2.06 -9.89 -3.39
N LEU A 128 2.26 -8.58 -3.57
CA LEU A 128 3.36 -7.82 -3.00
C LEU A 128 2.87 -7.09 -1.76
N VAL A 129 3.48 -7.34 -0.61
CA VAL A 129 3.22 -6.62 0.64
C VAL A 129 4.38 -5.65 0.87
N ASP A 130 4.16 -4.38 0.55
CA ASP A 130 5.18 -3.33 0.59
C ASP A 130 5.25 -2.65 1.96
N GLY A 131 6.47 -2.58 2.50
CA GLY A 131 6.76 -1.93 3.79
C GLY A 131 6.36 -2.77 4.99
N PHE A 132 6.41 -4.09 4.89
CA PHE A 132 6.09 -5.04 5.93
C PHE A 132 6.94 -6.32 5.77
N PRO A 133 7.33 -6.99 6.89
CA PRO A 133 7.19 -6.54 8.28
C PRO A 133 8.23 -5.44 8.63
N ARG A 134 7.92 -4.65 9.68
CA ARG A 134 8.80 -3.59 10.16
C ARG A 134 9.44 -3.91 11.51
N SER A 135 9.04 -5.00 12.14
CA SER A 135 9.61 -5.52 13.38
C SER A 135 9.42 -7.02 13.46
N GLU A 136 10.15 -7.66 14.36
CA GLU A 136 9.99 -9.08 14.67
C GLU A 136 8.58 -9.39 15.18
N GLU A 137 7.99 -8.47 15.97
CA GLU A 137 6.63 -8.58 16.44
C GLU A 137 5.61 -8.59 15.27
N ASN A 138 5.80 -7.72 14.26
CA ASN A 138 4.98 -7.73 13.05
C ASN A 138 5.06 -9.09 12.33
N ARG A 139 6.26 -9.65 12.20
CA ARG A 139 6.49 -10.96 11.56
C ARG A 139 5.74 -12.07 12.30
N ILE A 140 5.94 -12.16 13.62
CA ILE A 140 5.30 -13.19 14.46
C ILE A 140 3.77 -13.05 14.41
N ALA A 141 3.25 -11.84 14.54
CA ALA A 141 1.81 -11.58 14.47
C ALA A 141 1.23 -12.00 13.11
N TYR A 142 1.95 -11.70 12.01
CA TYR A 142 1.52 -12.07 10.65
C TYR A 142 1.47 -13.61 10.50
N GLU A 143 2.53 -14.31 10.87
CA GLU A 143 2.58 -15.78 10.77
C GLU A 143 1.46 -16.46 11.58
N ARG A 144 1.16 -15.92 12.77
CA ARG A 144 0.07 -16.41 13.63
C ARG A 144 -1.32 -16.20 13.02
N VAL A 145 -1.56 -15.01 12.44
CA VAL A 145 -2.89 -14.58 11.99
C VAL A 145 -3.19 -15.01 10.55
N VAL A 146 -2.21 -14.87 9.66
CA VAL A 146 -2.36 -15.21 8.23
C VAL A 146 -2.04 -16.68 7.97
N ARG A 147 -1.27 -17.31 8.87
CA ARG A 147 -0.81 -18.71 8.78
C ARG A 147 -0.06 -18.99 7.48
N ALA A 148 0.68 -18.02 7.01
CA ALA A 148 1.50 -18.09 5.80
C ALA A 148 2.83 -17.39 6.04
N GLU A 149 3.88 -17.87 5.39
CA GLU A 149 5.16 -17.19 5.26
C GLU A 149 5.27 -16.60 3.85
N PRO A 150 6.09 -15.57 3.63
CA PRO A 150 6.39 -15.10 2.29
C PRO A 150 7.17 -16.16 1.51
N ASP A 151 6.93 -16.21 0.21
CA ASP A 151 7.71 -17.05 -0.71
C ASP A 151 9.05 -16.38 -1.05
N ILE A 152 9.03 -15.04 -1.21
CA ILE A 152 10.18 -14.18 -1.51
C ILE A 152 10.16 -12.97 -0.58
N VAL A 153 11.34 -12.49 -0.20
CA VAL A 153 11.54 -11.22 0.50
C VAL A 153 12.55 -10.39 -0.28
N LEU A 154 12.12 -9.26 -0.81
CA LEU A 154 12.99 -8.26 -1.41
C LEU A 154 13.45 -7.28 -0.34
N PHE A 155 14.74 -7.01 -0.28
CA PHE A 155 15.30 -5.96 0.56
C PHE A 155 16.04 -4.93 -0.31
N PHE A 156 15.48 -3.72 -0.41
CA PHE A 156 16.13 -2.60 -1.07
C PHE A 156 17.10 -1.93 -0.11
N ASP A 157 18.39 -2.21 -0.31
CA ASP A 157 19.49 -1.62 0.45
C ASP A 157 19.89 -0.29 -0.20
N CYS A 158 19.74 0.80 0.56
CA CYS A 158 19.98 2.14 0.07
C CYS A 158 20.67 2.95 1.16
N PRO A 159 21.71 3.74 0.84
CA PRO A 159 22.37 4.63 1.80
C PRO A 159 21.39 5.62 2.42
N GLU A 160 21.61 5.92 3.70
CA GLU A 160 20.73 6.81 4.48
C GLU A 160 20.58 8.19 3.84
N GLU A 161 21.69 8.78 3.40
CA GLU A 161 21.71 10.09 2.75
C GLU A 161 20.82 10.14 1.51
N GLU A 162 20.86 9.08 0.68
CA GLU A 162 20.04 8.98 -0.51
C GLU A 162 18.57 8.77 -0.15
N MET A 163 18.28 7.99 0.88
CA MET A 163 16.93 7.79 1.40
C MET A 163 16.30 9.10 1.88
N VAL A 164 17.05 9.90 2.69
CA VAL A 164 16.60 11.23 3.17
C VAL A 164 16.31 12.15 1.99
N LYS A 165 17.26 12.26 1.07
CA LYS A 165 17.11 13.09 -0.14
C LYS A 165 15.87 12.73 -0.94
N ARG A 166 15.62 11.43 -1.17
CA ARG A 166 14.46 10.96 -1.92
C ARG A 166 13.15 11.23 -1.21
N VAL A 167 13.09 11.07 0.12
CA VAL A 167 11.87 11.36 0.89
C VAL A 167 11.52 12.84 0.83
N LEU A 168 12.49 13.73 1.08
CA LEU A 168 12.26 15.18 1.09
C LEU A 168 11.87 15.73 -0.29
N ASN A 169 12.34 15.10 -1.37
CA ASN A 169 12.03 15.49 -2.75
C ASN A 169 10.78 14.81 -3.32
N ARG A 170 10.13 13.94 -2.58
CA ARG A 170 9.02 13.12 -3.09
C ARG A 170 7.76 13.91 -3.43
N ASN A 171 7.51 15.05 -2.79
CA ASN A 171 6.37 15.96 -3.02
C ASN A 171 4.99 15.29 -3.06
N GLN A 172 4.79 14.25 -2.25
CA GLN A 172 3.51 13.50 -2.18
C GLN A 172 2.55 14.02 -1.10
N GLY A 173 2.91 15.09 -0.39
CA GLY A 173 2.09 15.69 0.66
C GLY A 173 1.82 14.77 1.84
N ARG A 174 2.68 13.76 2.09
CA ARG A 174 2.54 12.88 3.24
C ARG A 174 2.94 13.61 4.52
N ILE A 175 2.18 13.39 5.59
CA ILE A 175 2.40 14.02 6.89
C ILE A 175 3.73 13.64 7.56
N ASP A 176 4.29 12.51 7.15
CA ASP A 176 5.55 11.92 7.64
C ASP A 176 6.76 12.22 6.73
N ASP A 177 6.63 13.13 5.75
CA ASP A 177 7.70 13.55 4.83
C ASP A 177 8.39 14.85 5.29
N ASN A 178 8.65 14.97 6.57
CA ASN A 178 9.46 16.04 7.15
C ASN A 178 10.76 15.48 7.75
N ILE A 179 11.78 16.32 7.88
CA ILE A 179 13.14 15.89 8.26
C ILE A 179 13.20 15.18 9.60
N ASP A 180 12.43 15.63 10.59
CA ASP A 180 12.47 15.08 11.94
C ASP A 180 11.80 13.69 11.96
N THR A 181 10.63 13.55 11.35
CA THR A 181 9.96 12.26 11.22
C THR A 181 10.78 11.28 10.38
N VAL A 182 11.46 11.75 9.32
CA VAL A 182 12.31 10.88 8.50
C VAL A 182 13.48 10.33 9.29
N LYS A 183 14.15 11.13 10.11
CA LYS A 183 15.24 10.68 11.00
C LYS A 183 14.76 9.61 11.99
N GLU A 184 13.60 9.85 12.63
CA GLU A 184 13.01 8.86 13.53
C GLU A 184 12.69 7.55 12.82
N ARG A 185 12.10 7.61 11.63
CA ARG A 185 11.80 6.43 10.81
C ARG A 185 13.05 5.66 10.40
N LEU A 186 14.16 6.34 10.16
CA LEU A 186 15.45 5.70 9.84
C LEU A 186 16.04 5.02 11.07
N ALA A 187 15.96 5.65 12.26
CA ALA A 187 16.39 5.05 13.51
C ALA A 187 15.55 3.79 13.82
N VAL A 188 14.23 3.89 13.74
CA VAL A 188 13.31 2.75 13.92
C VAL A 188 13.59 1.64 12.89
N PHE A 189 13.88 2.00 11.62
CA PHE A 189 14.25 1.03 10.59
C PHE A 189 15.55 0.30 10.97
N ALA A 190 16.61 1.02 11.36
CA ALA A 190 17.88 0.43 11.74
C ALA A 190 17.74 -0.49 12.96
N GLU A 191 16.95 -0.11 13.95
CA GLU A 191 16.76 -0.90 15.17
C GLU A 191 15.88 -2.14 14.96
N LEU A 192 14.72 -1.98 14.33
CA LEU A 192 13.67 -2.99 14.33
C LEU A 192 13.61 -3.83 13.05
N ASN A 193 14.08 -3.31 11.91
CA ASN A 193 14.02 -4.04 10.64
C ASN A 193 15.24 -4.94 10.40
N LEU A 194 16.42 -4.57 10.90
CA LEU A 194 17.62 -5.40 10.70
C LEU A 194 17.47 -6.83 11.24
N PRO A 195 16.89 -7.08 12.42
CA PRO A 195 16.63 -8.45 12.89
C PRO A 195 15.75 -9.26 11.93
N VAL A 196 14.72 -8.64 11.36
CA VAL A 196 13.80 -9.25 10.40
C VAL A 196 14.52 -9.60 9.09
N ILE A 197 15.35 -8.69 8.59
CA ILE A 197 16.16 -8.91 7.38
C ILE A 197 17.11 -10.08 7.60
N LYS A 198 17.78 -10.14 8.75
CA LYS A 198 18.66 -11.25 9.13
C LYS A 198 17.90 -12.57 9.17
N TYR A 199 16.73 -12.61 9.81
CA TYR A 199 15.87 -13.80 9.89
C TYR A 199 15.54 -14.37 8.50
N TYR A 200 15.11 -13.54 7.54
CA TYR A 200 14.79 -14.01 6.20
C TYR A 200 16.02 -14.36 5.37
N SER A 201 17.17 -13.74 5.65
CA SER A 201 18.46 -14.11 5.07
C SER A 201 18.87 -15.51 5.51
N GLU A 202 18.77 -15.83 6.79
CA GLU A 202 19.07 -17.16 7.36
C GLU A 202 18.12 -18.23 6.82
N LYS A 203 16.87 -17.87 6.51
CA LYS A 203 15.90 -18.76 5.85
C LYS A 203 16.12 -18.93 4.34
N GLY A 204 17.08 -18.25 3.75
CA GLY A 204 17.34 -18.32 2.30
C GLY A 204 16.22 -17.70 1.44
N LYS A 205 15.36 -16.85 2.03
CA LYS A 205 14.24 -16.18 1.32
C LYS A 205 14.53 -14.75 0.90
N LEU A 206 15.64 -14.17 1.38
CA LEU A 206 16.00 -12.77 1.17
C LEU A 206 16.75 -12.58 -0.15
N HIS A 207 16.27 -11.65 -0.96
CA HIS A 207 16.96 -11.11 -2.12
C HIS A 207 17.32 -9.65 -1.86
N LYS A 208 18.61 -9.40 -1.64
CA LYS A 208 19.14 -8.05 -1.43
C LYS A 208 19.32 -7.36 -2.78
N ILE A 209 18.68 -6.21 -2.95
CA ILE A 209 18.72 -5.37 -4.13
C ILE A 209 19.43 -4.06 -3.78
N ASP A 210 20.49 -3.74 -4.51
CA ASP A 210 21.12 -2.41 -4.40
C ASP A 210 20.11 -1.35 -4.90
N GLY A 211 19.69 -0.48 -3.98
CA GLY A 211 18.71 0.58 -4.20
C GLY A 211 19.31 1.89 -4.74
N THR A 212 20.58 1.90 -5.15
CA THR A 212 21.25 3.06 -5.72
C THR A 212 21.15 3.09 -7.24
N GLY A 213 21.23 4.29 -7.83
CA GLY A 213 21.10 4.50 -9.27
C GLY A 213 19.69 4.92 -9.70
N SER A 214 19.44 4.84 -11.00
CA SER A 214 18.16 5.15 -11.62
C SER A 214 17.10 4.08 -11.33
N GLU A 215 15.84 4.43 -11.53
CA GLU A 215 14.73 3.49 -11.39
C GLU A 215 14.86 2.27 -12.31
N ASP A 216 15.39 2.48 -13.52
CA ASP A 216 15.60 1.43 -14.52
C ASP A 216 16.71 0.47 -14.09
N GLU A 217 17.85 1.00 -13.66
CA GLU A 217 18.97 0.18 -13.18
C GLU A 217 18.58 -0.67 -11.95
N ILE A 218 17.80 -0.11 -11.02
CA ILE A 218 17.29 -0.86 -9.88
C ILE A 218 16.35 -1.96 -10.35
N PHE A 219 15.46 -1.67 -11.32
CA PHE A 219 14.51 -2.66 -11.83
C PHE A 219 15.23 -3.82 -12.55
N GLU A 220 16.28 -3.56 -13.31
CA GLU A 220 17.10 -4.61 -13.93
C GLU A 220 17.68 -5.59 -12.88
N ARG A 221 18.03 -5.09 -11.68
CA ARG A 221 18.47 -5.94 -10.55
C ARG A 221 17.32 -6.76 -9.93
N VAL A 222 16.07 -6.30 -10.06
CA VAL A 222 14.87 -6.99 -9.57
C VAL A 222 14.43 -8.11 -10.51
N LEU A 223 14.57 -7.93 -11.83
CA LEU A 223 14.06 -8.87 -12.84
C LEU A 223 14.49 -10.34 -12.62
N PRO A 224 15.76 -10.65 -12.29
CA PRO A 224 16.20 -12.04 -12.09
C PRO A 224 15.46 -12.74 -10.96
N VAL A 225 15.04 -12.03 -9.92
CA VAL A 225 14.35 -12.63 -8.76
C VAL A 225 13.01 -13.25 -9.18
N PHE A 226 12.35 -12.67 -10.18
CA PHE A 226 11.05 -13.13 -10.66
C PHE A 226 11.12 -13.90 -11.99
N ALA A 227 12.31 -14.20 -12.48
CA ALA A 227 12.48 -14.85 -13.79
C ALA A 227 11.72 -16.21 -13.89
N ALA A 228 11.66 -16.96 -12.79
CA ALA A 228 10.95 -18.23 -12.72
C ALA A 228 9.41 -18.11 -12.71
N LEU A 229 8.87 -16.88 -12.61
CA LEU A 229 7.43 -16.60 -12.59
C LEU A 229 6.87 -16.17 -13.95
N ARG A 230 7.74 -16.03 -14.97
CA ARG A 230 7.38 -15.69 -16.35
C ARG A 230 6.77 -16.86 -17.10
#